data_4fc90d4d6a4c50afcc8cf3900f9ae941
#
_entry.id   4fc90d4d6a4c50afcc8cf3900f9ae941
#
_cell.length_a   1.000
_cell.length_b   1.000
_cell.length_c   1.000
_cell.angle_alpha   90.00
_cell.angle_beta   90.00
_cell.angle_gamma   90.00
#
_symmetry.space_group_name_H-M   'P 1'
#
loop_
_entity.id
_entity.type
_entity.pdbx_description
1 polymer ?
#
loop_
_entity_poly.entity_id
_entity_poly.type
_entity_poly.pdbx_seq_one_letter_code
_entity_poly.pdbx_strand_id
1 'polypeptide(L)'
;MSLIDLLKSRRSADVQPSAPSAVSAPFQSTRSDARAGAPEAVLRGLAPDGGLYVDPEIASGNFDVQGCLALDPLGQSEKILSRLLPGFGDMGPLVHRAYEGRFASAELTPLVPVGDDYVLELFHGPTAAFKDVALCMLPQLMTAARGLTGMKDKTVILTATSGDTGKAALEGFHDVPGTGIMVFFPH
;
A
#
# COMPACT_ATOMS: atom_id res chain seq x y z
N MET A 1 27.12 -12.85 -17.75
CA MET A 1 26.82 -12.50 -16.35
C MET A 1 25.33 -12.68 -16.17
N SER A 2 24.92 -13.62 -15.33
CA SER A 2 23.50 -13.96 -15.12
C SER A 2 22.79 -12.81 -14.36
N LEU A 3 21.49 -12.62 -14.61
CA LEU A 3 20.66 -11.68 -13.84
C LEU A 3 20.75 -11.95 -12.32
N ILE A 4 20.92 -13.22 -11.96
CA ILE A 4 21.12 -13.68 -10.57
C ILE A 4 22.46 -13.18 -9.99
N ASP A 5 23.52 -13.11 -10.79
CA ASP A 5 24.82 -12.61 -10.35
C ASP A 5 24.78 -11.09 -10.17
N LEU A 6 24.03 -10.39 -11.01
CA LEU A 6 23.80 -8.94 -10.89
C LEU A 6 23.00 -8.59 -9.64
N LEU A 7 22.00 -9.42 -9.28
CA LEU A 7 21.19 -9.23 -8.08
C LEU A 7 21.96 -9.58 -6.79
N LYS A 8 22.90 -10.53 -6.85
CA LYS A 8 23.75 -10.89 -5.71
C LYS A 8 24.85 -9.86 -5.45
N SER A 9 25.41 -9.23 -6.47
CA SER A 9 26.51 -8.26 -6.32
C SER A 9 26.09 -6.93 -5.68
N ARG A 10 24.79 -6.62 -5.63
CA ARG A 10 24.24 -5.42 -5.00
C ARG A 10 23.78 -5.59 -3.54
N ARG A 11 23.92 -6.79 -2.95
CA ARG A 11 23.58 -7.03 -1.54
C ARG A 11 24.61 -6.53 -0.52
N SER A 12 25.70 -5.93 -0.93
CA SER A 12 26.81 -5.52 -0.05
C SER A 12 27.06 -4.00 -0.04
N ALA A 13 26.03 -3.20 -0.11
CA ALA A 13 26.15 -1.80 0.28
C ALA A 13 25.32 -1.61 1.56
N ASP A 14 26.01 -1.69 2.72
CA ASP A 14 25.47 -1.25 4.00
C ASP A 14 25.13 0.25 3.90
N VAL A 15 23.90 0.54 3.51
CA VAL A 15 23.32 1.86 3.72
C VAL A 15 22.95 1.94 5.18
N GLN A 16 23.86 2.46 5.98
CA GLN A 16 23.50 2.89 7.35
C GLN A 16 22.43 3.98 7.22
N PRO A 17 21.26 3.80 7.84
CA PRO A 17 20.24 4.84 7.84
C PRO A 17 20.75 6.03 8.65
N SER A 18 20.75 7.22 8.05
CA SER A 18 20.85 8.47 8.79
C SER A 18 19.77 8.50 9.86
N ALA A 19 20.13 8.84 11.09
CA ALA A 19 19.22 8.88 12.23
C ALA A 19 17.96 9.71 11.89
N PRO A 20 16.75 9.16 12.03
CA PRO A 20 15.54 9.91 11.79
C PRO A 20 15.32 10.90 12.94
N SER A 21 14.91 12.14 12.60
CA SER A 21 14.17 13.01 13.51
C SER A 21 13.03 12.19 14.12
N ALA A 22 12.70 12.43 15.39
CA ALA A 22 11.78 11.64 16.23
C ALA A 22 10.38 11.46 15.58
N VAL A 23 10.28 10.67 14.52
CA VAL A 23 9.04 10.19 13.95
C VAL A 23 8.62 9.00 14.80
N SER A 24 7.43 9.05 15.36
CA SER A 24 6.81 7.92 16.03
C SER A 24 7.00 6.66 15.16
N ALA A 25 7.63 5.63 15.71
CA ALA A 25 7.85 4.34 15.04
C ALA A 25 6.89 3.30 15.62
N PRO A 26 5.57 3.40 15.31
CA PRO A 26 4.54 2.57 15.94
C PRO A 26 4.59 1.12 15.47
N PHE A 27 5.12 0.85 14.30
CA PHE A 27 5.17 -0.50 13.74
C PHE A 27 6.31 -1.31 14.33
N GLN A 28 6.01 -2.53 14.76
CA GLN A 28 6.97 -3.49 15.29
C GLN A 28 6.99 -4.76 14.44
N SER A 29 8.16 -5.38 14.30
CA SER A 29 8.27 -6.70 13.67
C SER A 29 7.54 -7.77 14.47
N THR A 30 6.90 -8.71 13.77
CA THR A 30 6.32 -9.91 14.38
C THR A 30 7.36 -10.90 14.91
N ARG A 31 8.66 -10.67 14.63
CA ARG A 31 9.75 -11.59 15.01
C ARG A 31 10.78 -10.99 15.95
N SER A 32 10.79 -9.67 16.13
CA SER A 32 11.73 -8.98 17.02
C SER A 32 11.17 -7.64 17.47
N ASP A 33 11.99 -6.90 18.24
CA ASP A 33 11.69 -5.52 18.66
C ASP A 33 12.07 -4.46 17.60
N ALA A 34 12.42 -4.88 16.38
CA ALA A 34 12.70 -3.96 15.29
C ALA A 34 11.47 -3.11 14.97
N ARG A 35 11.66 -1.79 14.93
CA ARG A 35 10.57 -0.82 14.73
C ARG A 35 10.77 0.01 13.46
N ALA A 36 9.67 0.50 12.92
CA ALA A 36 9.65 1.41 11.78
C ALA A 36 8.49 2.40 11.87
N GLY A 37 8.64 3.55 11.23
CA GLY A 37 7.52 4.42 10.91
C GLY A 37 6.69 3.85 9.76
N ALA A 38 5.43 4.30 9.61
CA ALA A 38 4.56 3.81 8.54
C ALA A 38 5.15 3.99 7.13
N PRO A 39 5.76 5.14 6.76
CA PRO A 39 6.37 5.29 5.43
C PRO A 39 7.51 4.29 5.18
N GLU A 40 8.34 4.05 6.19
CA GLU A 40 9.44 3.08 6.09
C GLU A 40 8.91 1.65 5.99
N ALA A 41 7.90 1.28 6.79
CA ALA A 41 7.27 -0.04 6.76
C ALA A 41 6.63 -0.34 5.40
N VAL A 42 5.96 0.65 4.79
CA VAL A 42 5.39 0.53 3.44
C VAL A 42 6.47 0.28 2.39
N LEU A 43 7.61 0.98 2.45
CA LEU A 43 8.69 0.81 1.48
C LEU A 43 9.46 -0.51 1.65
N ARG A 44 9.66 -0.94 2.88
CA ARG A 44 10.38 -2.20 3.18
C ARG A 44 9.55 -3.44 2.91
N GLY A 45 8.24 -3.37 3.21
CA GLY A 45 7.33 -4.52 3.17
C GLY A 45 7.58 -5.50 4.31
N LEU A 46 8.83 -5.95 4.49
CA LEU A 46 9.27 -6.84 5.56
C LEU A 46 10.28 -6.16 6.48
N ALA A 47 10.27 -6.53 7.75
CA ALA A 47 11.30 -6.15 8.70
C ALA A 47 12.63 -6.84 8.39
N PRO A 48 13.80 -6.34 8.89
CA PRO A 48 15.12 -6.93 8.60
C PRO A 48 15.27 -8.40 8.99
N ASP A 49 14.48 -8.86 9.96
CA ASP A 49 14.43 -10.26 10.44
C ASP A 49 13.44 -11.14 9.66
N GLY A 50 12.82 -10.60 8.60
CA GLY A 50 11.79 -11.26 7.80
C GLY A 50 10.42 -11.31 8.46
N GLY A 51 10.20 -10.58 9.57
CA GLY A 51 8.89 -10.40 10.20
C GLY A 51 8.01 -9.41 9.42
N LEU A 52 6.71 -9.44 9.70
CA LEU A 52 5.76 -8.44 9.23
C LEU A 52 5.77 -7.25 10.19
N TYR A 53 5.50 -6.05 9.67
CA TYR A 53 5.28 -4.87 10.47
C TYR A 53 3.83 -4.83 10.95
N VAL A 54 3.63 -4.72 12.25
CA VAL A 54 2.32 -4.58 12.90
C VAL A 54 2.34 -3.39 13.85
N ASP A 55 1.21 -2.71 13.99
CA ASP A 55 1.01 -1.73 15.05
C ASP A 55 0.41 -2.46 16.26
N PRO A 56 1.16 -2.68 17.35
CA PRO A 56 0.66 -3.39 18.53
C PRO A 56 -0.47 -2.63 19.25
N GLU A 57 -0.57 -1.32 19.05
CA GLU A 57 -1.55 -0.45 19.67
C GLU A 57 -2.80 -0.22 18.78
N ILE A 58 -2.91 -0.91 17.65
CA ILE A 58 -4.00 -0.68 16.70
C ILE A 58 -5.39 -0.92 17.32
N ALA A 59 -5.49 -1.88 18.20
CA ALA A 59 -6.74 -2.23 18.89
C ALA A 59 -7.03 -1.37 20.14
N SER A 60 -6.05 -0.63 20.65
CA SER A 60 -6.18 0.15 21.88
C SER A 60 -6.82 1.53 21.69
N GLY A 61 -6.92 2.00 20.46
CA GLY A 61 -7.46 3.32 20.13
C GLY A 61 -8.97 3.31 19.90
N ASN A 62 -9.64 4.35 20.30
CA ASN A 62 -11.03 4.60 19.92
C ASN A 62 -11.05 5.08 18.46
N PHE A 63 -11.69 4.32 17.58
CA PHE A 63 -12.00 4.75 16.22
C PHE A 63 -13.48 5.14 16.16
N ASP A 64 -13.76 6.36 15.71
CA ASP A 64 -15.11 6.86 15.52
C ASP A 64 -15.76 6.22 14.29
N VAL A 65 -16.31 5.02 14.48
CA VAL A 65 -16.97 4.24 13.42
C VAL A 65 -18.18 4.99 12.86
N GLN A 66 -19.01 5.58 13.72
CA GLN A 66 -20.22 6.27 13.29
C GLN A 66 -19.91 7.50 12.44
N GLY A 67 -18.93 8.30 12.88
CA GLY A 67 -18.48 9.45 12.08
C GLY A 67 -17.72 9.03 10.81
N CYS A 68 -17.18 7.82 10.75
CA CYS A 68 -16.60 7.28 9.52
C CYS A 68 -17.71 6.87 8.54
N LEU A 69 -18.73 6.15 9.00
CA LEU A 69 -19.85 5.70 8.17
C LEU A 69 -20.71 6.84 7.61
N ALA A 70 -20.64 8.03 8.21
CA ALA A 70 -21.34 9.22 7.73
C ALA A 70 -20.63 9.91 6.54
N LEU A 71 -19.40 9.52 6.23
CA LEU A 71 -18.62 10.07 5.12
C LEU A 71 -18.92 9.32 3.82
N ASP A 72 -18.59 9.96 2.70
CA ASP A 72 -18.53 9.30 1.40
C ASP A 72 -17.36 8.29 1.35
N PRO A 73 -17.29 7.41 0.35
CA PRO A 73 -16.26 6.38 0.28
C PRO A 73 -14.82 6.90 0.28
N LEU A 74 -14.56 8.08 -0.30
CA LEU A 74 -13.24 8.70 -0.28
C LEU A 74 -12.89 9.19 1.13
N GLY A 75 -13.81 9.89 1.78
CA GLY A 75 -13.64 10.33 3.17
C GLY A 75 -13.51 9.18 4.17
N GLN A 76 -14.24 8.07 3.95
CA GLN A 76 -14.07 6.83 4.74
C GLN A 76 -12.65 6.28 4.57
N SER A 77 -12.17 6.17 3.31
CA SER A 77 -10.84 5.69 2.99
C SER A 77 -9.75 6.56 3.62
N GLU A 78 -9.89 7.89 3.55
CA GLU A 78 -9.00 8.85 4.17
C GLU A 78 -8.94 8.66 5.69
N LYS A 79 -10.09 8.61 6.35
CA LYS A 79 -10.19 8.45 7.81
C LYS A 79 -9.58 7.14 8.29
N ILE A 80 -9.84 6.05 7.59
CA ILE A 80 -9.30 4.71 7.89
C ILE A 80 -7.78 4.68 7.67
N LEU A 81 -7.30 5.13 6.51
CA LEU A 81 -5.87 5.11 6.19
C LEU A 81 -5.06 6.04 7.09
N SER A 82 -5.59 7.20 7.46
CA SER A 82 -4.95 8.11 8.42
C SER A 82 -4.77 7.45 9.79
N ARG A 83 -5.73 6.62 10.21
CA ARG A 83 -5.63 5.84 11.48
C ARG A 83 -4.64 4.68 11.37
N LEU A 84 -4.64 3.98 10.24
CA LEU A 84 -3.81 2.80 10.03
C LEU A 84 -2.34 3.14 9.71
N LEU A 85 -2.07 4.30 9.09
CA LEU A 85 -0.75 4.68 8.59
C LEU A 85 -0.33 6.07 9.13
N PRO A 86 -0.13 6.20 10.44
CA PRO A 86 0.29 7.48 11.03
C PRO A 86 1.67 7.88 10.49
N GLY A 87 1.87 9.19 10.24
CA GLY A 87 3.13 9.73 9.73
C GLY A 87 3.15 10.00 8.24
N PHE A 88 2.09 9.67 7.50
CA PHE A 88 1.94 10.09 6.10
C PHE A 88 1.44 11.55 5.95
N GLY A 89 0.91 12.14 7.01
CA GLY A 89 0.27 13.46 6.97
C GLY A 89 -1.15 13.38 6.38
N ASP A 90 -1.48 14.32 5.48
CA ASP A 90 -2.78 14.37 4.84
C ASP A 90 -2.96 13.24 3.82
N MET A 91 -3.89 12.34 4.10
CA MET A 91 -4.23 11.21 3.23
C MET A 91 -5.18 11.57 2.08
N GLY A 92 -5.91 12.67 2.17
CA GLY A 92 -6.90 13.07 1.17
C GLY A 92 -6.33 13.08 -0.25
N PRO A 93 -5.24 13.80 -0.54
CA PRO A 93 -4.65 13.83 -1.87
C PRO A 93 -4.20 12.45 -2.40
N LEU A 94 -3.81 11.53 -1.53
CA LEU A 94 -3.43 10.16 -1.92
C LEU A 94 -4.66 9.34 -2.30
N VAL A 95 -5.71 9.42 -1.49
CA VAL A 95 -6.99 8.74 -1.70
C VAL A 95 -7.66 9.21 -2.99
N HIS A 96 -7.73 10.53 -3.21
CA HIS A 96 -8.28 11.08 -4.44
C HIS A 96 -7.52 10.60 -5.68
N ARG A 97 -6.20 10.63 -5.69
CA ARG A 97 -5.40 10.11 -6.82
C ARG A 97 -5.57 8.61 -7.02
N ALA A 98 -5.81 7.85 -5.95
CA ALA A 98 -6.00 6.42 -6.04
C ALA A 98 -7.36 6.02 -6.65
N TYR A 99 -8.43 6.74 -6.30
CA TYR A 99 -9.78 6.24 -6.53
C TYR A 99 -10.67 7.14 -7.37
N GLU A 100 -10.51 8.47 -7.28
CA GLU A 100 -11.42 9.40 -7.96
C GLU A 100 -11.38 9.22 -9.48
N GLY A 101 -12.54 8.97 -10.07
CA GLY A 101 -12.70 8.76 -11.51
C GLY A 101 -12.10 7.47 -12.07
N ARG A 102 -11.56 6.59 -11.21
CA ARG A 102 -10.97 5.31 -11.64
C ARG A 102 -11.91 4.12 -11.49
N PHE A 103 -12.93 4.24 -10.67
CA PHE A 103 -13.93 3.22 -10.44
C PHE A 103 -15.23 3.56 -11.18
N ALA A 104 -15.90 2.54 -11.73
CA ALA A 104 -17.16 2.70 -12.45
C ALA A 104 -18.33 3.04 -11.50
N SER A 105 -18.21 2.73 -10.21
CA SER A 105 -19.16 3.12 -9.16
C SER A 105 -18.60 4.22 -8.28
N ALA A 106 -19.40 5.23 -7.96
CA ALA A 106 -19.06 6.26 -6.97
C ALA A 106 -18.90 5.69 -5.56
N GLU A 107 -19.52 4.56 -5.25
CA GLU A 107 -19.39 3.85 -3.99
C GLU A 107 -18.11 3.01 -3.91
N LEU A 108 -17.29 2.98 -4.96
CA LEU A 108 -16.11 2.14 -5.13
C LEU A 108 -16.44 0.64 -5.08
N THR A 109 -17.02 0.18 -3.99
CA THR A 109 -17.38 -1.22 -3.71
C THR A 109 -18.81 -1.29 -3.17
N PRO A 110 -19.84 -1.17 -4.04
CA PRO A 110 -21.23 -1.17 -3.61
C PRO A 110 -21.61 -2.45 -2.88
N LEU A 111 -22.50 -2.32 -1.88
CA LEU A 111 -23.14 -3.43 -1.20
C LEU A 111 -24.56 -3.58 -1.71
N VAL A 112 -24.81 -4.59 -2.54
CA VAL A 112 -26.06 -4.79 -3.27
C VAL A 112 -26.91 -5.87 -2.59
N PRO A 113 -28.18 -5.62 -2.28
CA PRO A 113 -29.07 -6.64 -1.73
C PRO A 113 -29.46 -7.68 -2.80
N VAL A 114 -29.41 -8.96 -2.44
CA VAL A 114 -29.80 -10.08 -3.28
C VAL A 114 -30.66 -11.05 -2.47
N GLY A 115 -31.97 -10.94 -2.58
CA GLY A 115 -32.91 -11.66 -1.70
C GLY A 115 -32.74 -11.22 -0.24
N ASP A 116 -32.46 -12.16 0.64
CA ASP A 116 -32.21 -11.90 2.07
C ASP A 116 -30.72 -11.67 2.40
N ASP A 117 -29.85 -11.74 1.41
CA ASP A 117 -28.40 -11.58 1.53
C ASP A 117 -27.90 -10.26 0.95
N TYR A 118 -26.62 -9.98 1.13
CA TYR A 118 -25.93 -8.86 0.52
C TYR A 118 -24.69 -9.33 -0.22
N VAL A 119 -24.41 -8.73 -1.38
CA VAL A 119 -23.21 -8.97 -2.18
C VAL A 119 -22.37 -7.70 -2.22
N LEU A 120 -21.13 -7.80 -1.76
CA LEU A 120 -20.15 -6.73 -1.90
C LEU A 120 -19.49 -6.84 -3.29
N GLU A 121 -19.79 -5.88 -4.16
CA GLU A 121 -19.26 -5.88 -5.53
C GLU A 121 -17.86 -5.27 -5.57
N LEU A 122 -16.85 -6.08 -5.89
CA LEU A 122 -15.45 -5.69 -5.89
C LEU A 122 -14.84 -5.55 -7.30
N PHE A 123 -15.69 -5.48 -8.34
CA PHE A 123 -15.27 -5.50 -9.74
C PHE A 123 -15.42 -4.14 -10.44
N HIS A 124 -15.68 -3.06 -9.72
CA HIS A 124 -15.86 -1.72 -10.30
C HIS A 124 -14.56 -0.97 -10.58
N GLY A 125 -13.43 -1.52 -10.20
CA GLY A 125 -12.12 -0.91 -10.44
C GLY A 125 -11.64 -1.06 -11.90
N PRO A 126 -10.51 -0.43 -12.24
CA PRO A 126 -10.02 -0.33 -13.64
C PRO A 126 -9.72 -1.67 -14.29
N THR A 127 -9.43 -2.72 -13.52
CA THR A 127 -9.16 -4.06 -14.05
C THR A 127 -10.26 -5.07 -13.74
N ALA A 128 -11.37 -4.63 -13.14
CA ALA A 128 -12.47 -5.44 -12.68
C ALA A 128 -12.06 -6.55 -11.69
N ALA A 129 -10.97 -6.35 -10.97
CA ALA A 129 -10.48 -7.26 -9.94
C ALA A 129 -10.59 -6.62 -8.55
N PHE A 130 -10.94 -7.40 -7.52
CA PHE A 130 -11.01 -6.91 -6.14
C PHE A 130 -9.70 -6.28 -5.65
N LYS A 131 -8.58 -6.66 -6.26
CA LYS A 131 -7.25 -6.14 -5.97
C LYS A 131 -7.05 -4.67 -6.37
N ASP A 132 -7.91 -4.13 -7.21
CA ASP A 132 -7.85 -2.73 -7.63
C ASP A 132 -7.96 -1.77 -6.44
N VAL A 133 -8.77 -2.11 -5.43
CA VAL A 133 -8.88 -1.30 -4.20
C VAL A 133 -7.51 -1.10 -3.54
N ALA A 134 -6.72 -2.15 -3.44
CA ALA A 134 -5.38 -2.06 -2.84
C ALA A 134 -4.33 -1.54 -3.82
N LEU A 135 -4.35 -2.00 -5.07
CA LEU A 135 -3.29 -1.72 -6.04
C LEU A 135 -3.44 -0.36 -6.74
N CYS A 136 -4.57 0.33 -6.61
CA CYS A 136 -4.67 1.75 -6.92
C CYS A 136 -4.06 2.62 -5.80
N MET A 137 -4.18 2.18 -4.54
CA MET A 137 -3.68 2.94 -3.39
C MET A 137 -2.18 2.74 -3.12
N LEU A 138 -1.68 1.51 -3.24
CA LEU A 138 -0.29 1.17 -2.92
C LEU A 138 0.75 2.05 -3.65
N PRO A 139 0.64 2.35 -4.95
CA PRO A 139 1.57 3.24 -5.64
C PRO A 139 1.58 4.67 -5.07
N GLN A 140 0.43 5.17 -4.63
CA GLN A 140 0.31 6.50 -4.01
C GLN A 140 1.03 6.53 -2.66
N LEU A 141 0.82 5.51 -1.84
CA LEU A 141 1.53 5.35 -0.56
C LEU A 141 3.04 5.22 -0.77
N MET A 142 3.49 4.40 -1.72
CA MET A 142 4.93 4.23 -2.01
C MET A 142 5.56 5.53 -2.49
N THR A 143 4.90 6.28 -3.36
CA THR A 143 5.39 7.57 -3.84
C THR A 143 5.51 8.59 -2.71
N ALA A 144 4.50 8.70 -1.85
CA ALA A 144 4.51 9.57 -0.69
C ALA A 144 5.59 9.15 0.32
N ALA A 145 5.68 7.84 0.61
CA ALA A 145 6.69 7.30 1.52
C ALA A 145 8.12 7.56 1.04
N ARG A 146 8.39 7.47 -0.26
CA ARG A 146 9.70 7.84 -0.85
C ARG A 146 10.05 9.30 -0.59
N GLY A 147 9.08 10.20 -0.75
CA GLY A 147 9.25 11.62 -0.43
C GLY A 147 9.56 11.84 1.06
N LEU A 148 8.81 11.20 1.95
CA LEU A 148 8.93 11.33 3.40
C LEU A 148 10.24 10.73 3.95
N THR A 149 10.74 9.65 3.35
CA THR A 149 11.99 8.99 3.77
C THR A 149 13.23 9.49 3.03
N GLY A 150 13.07 10.33 2.02
CA GLY A 150 14.17 10.82 1.19
C GLY A 150 14.77 9.76 0.25
N MET A 151 14.09 8.63 0.03
CA MET A 151 14.54 7.55 -0.85
C MET A 151 14.58 8.02 -2.30
N LYS A 152 15.75 7.96 -2.93
CA LYS A 152 15.97 8.38 -4.34
C LYS A 152 16.05 7.21 -5.30
N ASP A 153 16.34 6.01 -4.81
CA ASP A 153 16.49 4.83 -5.65
C ASP A 153 15.17 4.43 -6.32
N LYS A 154 15.26 3.98 -7.57
CA LYS A 154 14.10 3.44 -8.28
C LYS A 154 13.65 2.13 -7.65
N THR A 155 12.35 2.02 -7.35
CA THR A 155 11.74 0.78 -6.87
C THR A 155 11.23 -0.04 -8.05
N VAL A 156 11.65 -1.30 -8.15
CA VAL A 156 11.14 -2.24 -9.17
C VAL A 156 10.24 -3.26 -8.50
N ILE A 157 8.99 -3.28 -8.92
CA ILE A 157 7.99 -4.24 -8.48
C ILE A 157 8.11 -5.49 -9.35
N LEU A 158 8.39 -6.63 -8.71
CA LEU A 158 8.43 -7.93 -9.38
C LEU A 158 7.27 -8.78 -8.86
N THR A 159 6.44 -9.27 -9.75
CA THR A 159 5.35 -10.18 -9.38
C THR A 159 5.28 -11.36 -10.35
N ALA A 160 4.97 -12.53 -9.82
CA ALA A 160 4.70 -13.74 -10.59
C ALA A 160 3.27 -14.18 -10.30
N THR A 161 2.42 -14.23 -11.31
CA THR A 161 0.99 -14.44 -11.13
C THR A 161 0.34 -14.98 -12.41
N SER A 162 -0.71 -15.77 -12.25
CA SER A 162 -1.47 -16.32 -13.37
C SER A 162 -2.66 -15.45 -13.81
N GLY A 163 -2.90 -14.29 -13.18
CA GLY A 163 -4.11 -13.53 -13.54
C GLY A 163 -4.22 -12.15 -12.88
N ASP A 164 -5.31 -11.94 -12.17
CA ASP A 164 -5.79 -10.63 -11.71
C ASP A 164 -4.78 -9.79 -10.93
N THR A 165 -3.94 -10.42 -10.12
CA THR A 165 -2.93 -9.68 -9.34
C THR A 165 -1.94 -8.97 -10.26
N GLY A 166 -1.44 -9.65 -11.29
CA GLY A 166 -0.50 -9.05 -12.25
C GLY A 166 -1.12 -7.92 -13.05
N LYS A 167 -2.35 -8.14 -13.53
CA LYS A 167 -3.10 -7.14 -14.29
C LYS A 167 -3.35 -5.89 -13.44
N ALA A 168 -3.86 -6.04 -12.22
CA ALA A 168 -4.12 -4.93 -11.32
C ALA A 168 -2.82 -4.21 -10.88
N ALA A 169 -1.71 -4.94 -10.70
CA ALA A 169 -0.42 -4.34 -10.40
C ALA A 169 0.13 -3.54 -11.59
N LEU A 170 0.04 -4.07 -12.81
CA LEU A 170 0.44 -3.33 -14.02
C LEU A 170 -0.32 -2.03 -14.16
N GLU A 171 -1.64 -2.06 -13.99
CA GLU A 171 -2.50 -0.88 -14.03
C GLU A 171 -2.17 0.12 -12.90
N GLY A 172 -2.00 -0.38 -11.67
CA GLY A 172 -1.74 0.48 -10.52
C GLY A 172 -0.38 1.19 -10.59
N PHE A 173 0.66 0.53 -11.09
CA PHE A 173 2.02 1.06 -11.20
C PHE A 173 2.36 1.65 -12.57
N HIS A 174 1.40 1.69 -13.49
CA HIS A 174 1.58 2.30 -14.81
C HIS A 174 1.95 3.78 -14.66
N ASP A 175 3.07 4.18 -15.26
CA ASP A 175 3.59 5.55 -15.26
C ASP A 175 3.76 6.22 -13.88
N VAL A 176 3.90 5.41 -12.80
CA VAL A 176 4.16 5.95 -11.46
C VAL A 176 5.63 6.36 -11.33
N PRO A 177 5.93 7.65 -11.07
CA PRO A 177 7.30 8.16 -11.00
C PRO A 177 8.16 7.42 -9.97
N GLY A 178 9.39 7.08 -10.38
CA GLY A 178 10.34 6.40 -9.50
C GLY A 178 10.07 4.92 -9.28
N THR A 179 9.09 4.34 -9.99
CA THR A 179 8.83 2.91 -9.98
C THR A 179 9.04 2.27 -11.35
N GLY A 180 9.10 0.97 -11.38
CA GLY A 180 9.02 0.13 -12.56
C GLY A 180 8.34 -1.17 -12.17
N ILE A 181 7.64 -1.80 -13.09
CA ILE A 181 6.96 -3.08 -12.83
C ILE A 181 7.33 -4.12 -13.86
N MET A 182 7.47 -5.34 -13.42
CA MET A 182 7.66 -6.52 -14.26
C MET A 182 6.78 -7.65 -13.74
N VAL A 183 5.97 -8.20 -14.62
CA VAL A 183 5.05 -9.29 -14.27
C VAL A 183 5.45 -10.55 -15.05
N PHE A 184 5.61 -11.64 -14.33
CA PHE A 184 5.87 -12.97 -14.88
C PHE A 184 4.56 -13.76 -14.89
N PHE A 185 4.13 -14.16 -16.06
CA PHE A 185 2.98 -15.03 -16.25
C PHE A 185 3.45 -16.46 -16.51
N PRO A 186 2.71 -17.50 -16.08
CA PRO A 186 2.98 -18.87 -16.48
C PRO A 186 2.78 -18.99 -18.00
N HIS A 187 3.57 -19.88 -18.59
CA HIS A 187 3.50 -20.18 -20.03
C HIS A 187 2.31 -21.06 -20.33
#